data_9abb7a5f03798c8fff182a3ead667bcd
#
_entry.id   9abb7a5f03798c8fff182a3ead667bcd
#
_cell.length_a   1.000
_cell.length_b   1.000
_cell.length_c   1.000
_cell.angle_alpha   90.00
_cell.angle_beta   90.00
_cell.angle_gamma   90.00
#
_symmetry.space_group_name_H-M   'P 1'
#
loop_
_entity.id
_entity.type
_entity.pdbx_description
1 polymer ?
#
loop_
_entity_poly.entity_id
_entity_poly.type
_entity_poly.pdbx_seq_one_letter_code
_entity_poly.pdbx_strand_id
1 'polypeptide(L)'
;AGIAASAYPIARQMREYRAGRAAYIALAEAAAPTEAGAASVQPKSPAVDFDTLRAVNRNAAGWLYGGDTGISYPVVRAEDNVYYLNHLFDGTENSAGCLFIDSRCGMGWEGRHTIIYGHHMKDGSMFAALTEYAAQAYYDAHPRFLLLTPEGRYELAFFSGYTVQADSDA
;
A
#
# COMPACT_ATOMS: atom_id res chain seq x y z
N ALA A 1 13.08 -36.07 -13.53
CA ALA A 1 11.93 -35.32 -14.06
C ALA A 1 11.18 -34.52 -12.97
N GLY A 2 11.33 -34.82 -11.65
CA GLY A 2 10.59 -34.17 -10.58
C GLY A 2 11.06 -32.75 -10.21
N ILE A 3 12.34 -32.40 -10.41
CA ILE A 3 12.91 -31.11 -9.99
C ILE A 3 12.46 -29.94 -10.91
N ALA A 4 12.27 -30.20 -12.19
CA ALA A 4 11.83 -29.20 -13.16
C ALA A 4 10.35 -28.79 -12.95
N ALA A 5 9.51 -29.68 -12.46
CA ALA A 5 8.08 -29.42 -12.25
C ALA A 5 7.81 -28.51 -11.02
N SER A 6 8.71 -28.52 -10.01
CA SER A 6 8.59 -27.67 -8.82
C SER A 6 9.23 -26.27 -8.98
N ALA A 7 10.16 -26.11 -9.91
CA ALA A 7 10.82 -24.81 -10.16
C ALA A 7 9.94 -23.82 -10.94
N TYR A 8 9.04 -24.29 -11.79
CA TYR A 8 8.19 -23.46 -12.64
C TYR A 8 7.21 -22.56 -11.85
N PRO A 9 6.44 -23.08 -10.88
CA PRO A 9 5.52 -22.24 -10.09
C PRO A 9 6.28 -21.19 -9.25
N ILE A 10 7.45 -21.54 -8.71
CA ILE A 10 8.28 -20.59 -7.93
C ILE A 10 8.80 -19.47 -8.84
N ALA A 11 9.30 -19.81 -10.02
CA ALA A 11 9.81 -18.82 -10.98
C ALA A 11 8.68 -17.89 -11.49
N ARG A 12 7.47 -18.41 -11.67
CA ARG A 12 6.29 -17.63 -12.02
C ARG A 12 5.94 -16.65 -10.90
N GLN A 13 5.83 -17.13 -9.68
CA GLN A 13 5.52 -16.30 -8.51
C GLN A 13 6.56 -15.18 -8.28
N MET A 14 7.85 -15.51 -8.42
CA MET A 14 8.92 -14.51 -8.31
C MET A 14 8.84 -13.43 -9.41
N ARG A 15 8.40 -13.80 -10.62
CA ARG A 15 8.17 -12.82 -11.69
C ARG A 15 7.00 -11.89 -11.38
N GLU A 16 5.89 -12.43 -10.88
CA GLU A 16 4.73 -11.64 -10.45
C GLU A 16 5.12 -10.64 -9.36
N TYR A 17 5.85 -11.06 -8.32
CA TYR A 17 6.33 -10.17 -7.25
C TYR A 17 7.21 -9.04 -7.79
N ARG A 18 8.17 -9.38 -8.67
CA ARG A 18 9.04 -8.38 -9.30
C ARG A 18 8.26 -7.39 -10.17
N ALA A 19 7.28 -7.88 -10.92
CA ALA A 19 6.44 -7.04 -11.76
C ALA A 19 5.58 -6.09 -10.91
N GLY A 20 4.94 -6.58 -9.85
CA GLY A 20 4.17 -5.75 -8.92
C GLY A 20 5.04 -4.67 -8.25
N ARG A 21 6.21 -5.06 -7.74
CA ARG A 21 7.16 -4.10 -7.15
C ARG A 21 7.64 -3.05 -8.15
N ALA A 22 7.98 -3.45 -9.38
CA ALA A 22 8.41 -2.53 -10.43
C ALA A 22 7.29 -1.53 -10.81
N ALA A 23 6.04 -2.00 -10.89
CA ALA A 23 4.89 -1.15 -11.16
C ALA A 23 4.70 -0.08 -10.07
N TYR A 24 4.83 -0.43 -8.79
CA TYR A 24 4.71 0.54 -7.70
C TYR A 24 5.88 1.52 -7.61
N ILE A 25 7.11 1.11 -7.95
CA ILE A 25 8.25 2.02 -8.06
C ILE A 25 8.00 3.03 -9.18
N ALA A 26 7.64 2.56 -10.38
CA ALA A 26 7.34 3.43 -11.52
C ALA A 26 6.17 4.40 -11.23
N LEU A 27 5.13 3.91 -10.53
CA LEU A 27 4.00 4.76 -10.12
C LEU A 27 4.44 5.84 -9.12
N ALA A 28 5.27 5.50 -8.15
CA ALA A 28 5.80 6.46 -7.18
C ALA A 28 6.67 7.54 -7.85
N GLU A 29 7.48 7.15 -8.83
CA GLU A 29 8.27 8.09 -9.63
C GLU A 29 7.38 9.00 -10.50
N ALA A 30 6.36 8.45 -11.14
CA ALA A 30 5.43 9.20 -11.97
C ALA A 30 4.55 10.17 -11.15
N ALA A 31 4.17 9.79 -9.94
CA ALA A 31 3.37 10.61 -9.03
C ALA A 31 4.20 11.61 -8.21
N ALA A 32 5.54 11.57 -8.31
CA ALA A 32 6.39 12.59 -7.71
C ALA A 32 6.16 13.94 -8.43
N PRO A 33 5.90 15.06 -7.72
CA PRO A 33 5.73 16.35 -8.36
C PRO A 33 6.98 16.74 -9.13
N THR A 34 6.78 17.22 -10.34
CA THR A 34 7.85 17.88 -11.10
C THR A 34 8.29 19.12 -10.34
N GLU A 35 9.54 19.20 -9.96
CA GLU A 35 10.11 20.27 -9.12
C GLU A 35 9.74 21.66 -9.64
N ALA A 36 8.84 22.33 -8.94
CA ALA A 36 8.66 23.77 -8.99
C ALA A 36 8.39 24.28 -7.57
N GLY A 37 9.48 24.49 -6.84
CA GLY A 37 9.51 25.40 -5.70
C GLY A 37 8.85 24.95 -4.42
N ALA A 38 9.60 24.24 -3.55
CA ALA A 38 9.50 24.46 -2.10
C ALA A 38 10.69 23.78 -1.38
N ALA A 39 11.71 24.58 -1.08
CA ALA A 39 12.64 24.25 -0.01
C ALA A 39 11.91 24.39 1.34
N SER A 40 11.31 23.31 1.84
CA SER A 40 10.91 23.22 3.23
C SER A 40 11.71 22.11 3.92
N VAL A 41 12.45 22.52 4.94
CA VAL A 41 13.22 21.66 5.85
C VAL A 41 12.19 20.91 6.73
N GLN A 42 11.61 19.83 6.18
CA GLN A 42 10.85 18.84 6.94
C GLN A 42 11.24 17.43 6.48
N PRO A 43 11.16 16.39 7.35
CA PRO A 43 11.55 15.03 6.96
C PRO A 43 10.84 14.66 5.66
N LYS A 44 11.62 14.09 4.73
CA LYS A 44 11.25 13.75 3.35
C LYS A 44 9.93 12.98 3.26
N SER A 45 8.83 13.70 3.37
CA SER A 45 7.51 13.17 3.02
C SER A 45 7.40 13.23 1.50
N PRO A 46 7.00 12.16 0.81
CA PRO A 46 6.72 12.25 -0.60
C PRO A 46 5.63 13.30 -0.83
N ALA A 47 5.82 14.18 -1.76
CA ALA A 47 4.72 14.92 -2.35
C ALA A 47 4.11 14.01 -3.42
N VAL A 48 2.80 13.98 -3.54
CA VAL A 48 2.07 13.10 -4.46
C VAL A 48 1.16 13.93 -5.35
N ASP A 49 1.32 13.77 -6.64
CA ASP A 49 0.42 14.34 -7.65
C ASP A 49 -0.80 13.42 -7.84
N PHE A 50 -1.92 13.81 -7.23
CA PHE A 50 -3.17 13.07 -7.32
C PHE A 50 -3.84 13.17 -8.69
N ASP A 51 -3.56 14.19 -9.50
CA ASP A 51 -4.10 14.29 -10.85
C ASP A 51 -3.45 13.23 -11.74
N THR A 52 -2.12 13.05 -11.62
CA THR A 52 -1.40 11.96 -12.28
C THR A 52 -1.90 10.59 -11.82
N LEU A 53 -2.12 10.36 -10.51
CA LEU A 53 -2.69 9.11 -10.03
C LEU A 53 -4.09 8.86 -10.57
N ARG A 54 -4.96 9.87 -10.57
CA ARG A 54 -6.34 9.75 -11.06
C ARG A 54 -6.43 9.56 -12.57
N ALA A 55 -5.44 10.02 -13.34
CA ALA A 55 -5.35 9.72 -14.76
C ALA A 55 -5.12 8.22 -15.02
N VAL A 56 -4.42 7.51 -14.11
CA VAL A 56 -4.22 6.06 -14.19
C VAL A 56 -5.42 5.32 -13.58
N ASN A 57 -5.85 5.73 -12.38
CA ASN A 57 -6.96 5.12 -11.67
C ASN A 57 -7.81 6.19 -10.98
N ARG A 58 -9.02 6.43 -11.50
CA ARG A 58 -9.97 7.41 -10.95
C ARG A 58 -10.35 7.16 -9.49
N ASN A 59 -10.14 5.93 -9.01
CA ASN A 59 -10.44 5.52 -7.65
C ASN A 59 -9.30 5.85 -6.65
N ALA A 60 -8.24 6.53 -7.10
CA ALA A 60 -7.16 7.00 -6.24
C ALA A 60 -7.71 7.87 -5.11
N ALA A 61 -7.58 7.38 -3.87
CA ALA A 61 -8.12 8.02 -2.67
C ALA A 61 -7.04 8.62 -1.79
N GLY A 62 -5.84 8.01 -1.78
CA GLY A 62 -4.74 8.45 -0.93
C GLY A 62 -3.43 7.77 -1.28
N TRP A 63 -2.40 8.14 -0.54
CA TRP A 63 -1.09 7.49 -0.54
C TRP A 63 -0.65 7.26 0.90
N LEU A 64 -0.40 6.01 1.26
CA LEU A 64 0.10 5.65 2.58
C LEU A 64 1.62 5.56 2.55
N TYR A 65 2.28 6.29 3.45
CA TYR A 65 3.74 6.37 3.55
C TYR A 65 4.20 6.10 4.98
N GLY A 66 5.03 5.09 5.15
CA GLY A 66 5.56 4.63 6.43
C GLY A 66 7.05 4.94 6.66
N GLY A 67 7.61 5.95 6.00
CA GLY A 67 9.04 6.26 6.16
C GLY A 67 9.94 5.09 5.74
N ASP A 68 10.86 4.71 6.63
CA ASP A 68 11.85 3.66 6.38
C ASP A 68 11.30 2.23 6.48
N THR A 69 9.99 2.06 6.75
CA THR A 69 9.36 0.74 6.83
C THR A 69 9.23 0.05 5.47
N GLY A 70 9.43 0.76 4.38
CA GLY A 70 9.21 0.28 3.02
C GLY A 70 7.74 0.34 2.57
N ILE A 71 6.82 0.76 3.42
CA ILE A 71 5.41 0.98 3.06
C ILE A 71 5.29 2.36 2.38
N SER A 72 5.07 2.34 1.07
CA SER A 72 4.82 3.55 0.28
C SER A 72 3.96 3.16 -0.92
N TYR A 73 2.65 3.23 -0.74
CA TYR A 73 1.68 2.70 -1.70
C TYR A 73 0.46 3.61 -1.87
N PRO A 74 -0.11 3.65 -3.09
CA PRO A 74 -1.40 4.27 -3.31
C PRO A 74 -2.49 3.50 -2.56
N VAL A 75 -3.52 4.22 -2.14
CA VAL A 75 -4.74 3.65 -1.56
C VAL A 75 -5.89 3.99 -2.50
N VAL A 76 -6.68 3.00 -2.87
CA VAL A 76 -7.83 3.16 -3.76
C VAL A 76 -9.15 2.95 -3.01
N ARG A 77 -10.21 3.54 -3.52
CA ARG A 77 -11.57 3.14 -3.16
C ARG A 77 -11.95 1.90 -3.95
N ALA A 78 -12.57 0.96 -3.28
CA ALA A 78 -13.09 -0.24 -3.91
C ALA A 78 -14.62 -0.24 -3.86
N GLU A 79 -15.24 -0.76 -4.91
CA GLU A 79 -16.68 -1.02 -4.94
C GLU A 79 -17.02 -2.31 -4.17
N ASP A 80 -16.02 -3.18 -4.04
CA ASP A 80 -16.06 -4.44 -3.29
C ASP A 80 -14.74 -4.67 -2.54
N ASN A 81 -14.68 -5.73 -1.73
CA ASN A 81 -13.49 -6.10 -0.97
C ASN A 81 -12.69 -7.26 -1.62
N VAL A 82 -12.85 -7.49 -2.93
CA VAL A 82 -12.27 -8.64 -3.65
C VAL A 82 -11.36 -8.21 -4.80
N TYR A 83 -11.78 -7.24 -5.61
CA TYR A 83 -11.09 -6.87 -6.86
C TYR A 83 -9.61 -6.54 -6.64
N TYR A 84 -9.31 -5.62 -5.71
CA TYR A 84 -7.94 -5.18 -5.45
C TYR A 84 -7.08 -6.15 -4.64
N LEU A 85 -7.62 -7.30 -4.24
CA LEU A 85 -6.79 -8.39 -3.71
C LEU A 85 -5.86 -8.98 -4.79
N ASN A 86 -6.26 -8.92 -6.07
CA ASN A 86 -5.54 -9.53 -7.17
C ASN A 86 -5.28 -8.57 -8.34
N HIS A 87 -5.46 -7.26 -8.15
CA HIS A 87 -5.20 -6.27 -9.17
C HIS A 87 -4.36 -5.12 -8.61
N LEU A 88 -3.33 -4.74 -9.35
CA LEU A 88 -2.51 -3.56 -9.04
C LEU A 88 -3.33 -2.27 -9.18
N PHE A 89 -2.71 -1.17 -8.84
CA PHE A 89 -3.32 0.17 -8.93
C PHE A 89 -3.86 0.49 -10.33
N ASP A 90 -3.19 0.07 -11.39
CA ASP A 90 -3.58 0.28 -12.79
C ASP A 90 -4.62 -0.74 -13.32
N GLY A 91 -5.07 -1.66 -12.48
CA GLY A 91 -6.00 -2.73 -12.84
C GLY A 91 -5.34 -3.96 -13.45
N THR A 92 -4.01 -4.03 -13.52
CA THR A 92 -3.29 -5.23 -13.99
C THR A 92 -3.42 -6.34 -12.98
N GLU A 93 -3.77 -7.56 -13.43
CA GLU A 93 -3.85 -8.75 -12.57
C GLU A 93 -2.47 -9.10 -12.00
N ASN A 94 -2.38 -9.15 -10.67
CA ASN A 94 -1.15 -9.47 -9.94
C ASN A 94 -1.47 -9.83 -8.49
N SER A 95 -0.81 -10.86 -7.97
CA SER A 95 -1.00 -11.35 -6.59
C SER A 95 -0.59 -10.39 -5.48
N ALA A 96 0.13 -9.30 -5.78
CA ALA A 96 0.44 -8.26 -4.82
C ALA A 96 -0.78 -7.39 -4.49
N GLY A 97 -1.74 -7.30 -5.40
CA GLY A 97 -2.91 -6.45 -5.23
C GLY A 97 -2.58 -4.97 -5.05
N CYS A 98 -3.53 -4.21 -4.54
CA CYS A 98 -3.37 -2.80 -4.18
C CYS A 98 -3.87 -2.57 -2.75
N LEU A 99 -3.44 -1.50 -2.09
CA LEU A 99 -4.10 -1.08 -0.85
C LEU A 99 -5.46 -0.48 -1.19
N PHE A 100 -6.50 -0.92 -0.50
CA PHE A 100 -7.84 -0.40 -0.74
C PHE A 100 -8.65 -0.20 0.54
N ILE A 101 -9.56 0.76 0.47
CA ILE A 101 -10.50 1.06 1.55
C ILE A 101 -11.64 0.05 1.49
N ASP A 102 -12.01 -0.50 2.66
CA ASP A 102 -13.20 -1.35 2.78
C ASP A 102 -14.43 -0.66 2.18
N SER A 103 -15.13 -1.36 1.30
CA SER A 103 -16.30 -0.83 0.57
C SER A 103 -17.42 -0.32 1.49
N ARG A 104 -17.47 -0.77 2.75
CA ARG A 104 -18.42 -0.36 3.77
C ARG A 104 -18.04 0.94 4.49
N CYS A 105 -16.82 1.43 4.33
CA CYS A 105 -16.32 2.62 5.04
C CYS A 105 -16.76 3.97 4.44
N GLY A 106 -17.66 3.97 3.46
CA GLY A 106 -18.17 5.22 2.87
C GLY A 106 -17.17 5.93 1.96
N MET A 107 -17.50 7.18 1.58
CA MET A 107 -16.84 7.87 0.46
C MET A 107 -15.66 8.75 0.84
N GLY A 108 -15.31 8.89 2.13
CA GLY A 108 -14.27 9.86 2.54
C GLY A 108 -13.36 9.38 3.67
N TRP A 109 -12.32 10.18 3.93
CA TRP A 109 -11.43 10.02 5.07
C TRP A 109 -12.01 10.65 6.35
N GLU A 110 -13.13 11.34 6.27
CA GLU A 110 -13.79 12.06 7.38
C GLU A 110 -14.64 11.13 8.28
N GLY A 111 -14.74 9.85 7.93
CA GLY A 111 -15.43 8.85 8.73
C GLY A 111 -14.73 8.65 10.09
N ARG A 112 -15.50 8.25 11.12
CA ARG A 112 -14.94 7.90 12.44
C ARG A 112 -14.03 6.67 12.39
N HIS A 113 -14.16 5.87 11.37
CA HIS A 113 -13.48 4.59 11.21
C HIS A 113 -13.29 4.31 9.73
N THR A 114 -12.04 4.00 9.34
CA THR A 114 -11.68 3.60 7.98
C THR A 114 -10.79 2.37 8.06
N ILE A 115 -11.12 1.32 7.32
CA ILE A 115 -10.31 0.11 7.21
C ILE A 115 -9.58 0.16 5.88
N ILE A 116 -8.27 -0.05 5.89
CA ILE A 116 -7.44 -0.22 4.70
C ILE A 116 -6.95 -1.65 4.67
N TYR A 117 -7.26 -2.36 3.59
CA TYR A 117 -6.75 -3.70 3.32
C TYR A 117 -5.47 -3.65 2.50
N GLY A 118 -4.63 -4.66 2.68
CA GLY A 118 -3.44 -4.89 1.90
C GLY A 118 -2.84 -6.25 2.20
N HIS A 119 -2.19 -6.87 1.22
CA HIS A 119 -1.54 -8.16 1.43
C HIS A 119 -0.31 -8.05 2.33
N HIS A 120 -0.03 -9.15 3.03
CA HIS A 120 1.27 -9.44 3.64
C HIS A 120 2.06 -10.32 2.67
N MET A 121 2.96 -9.73 1.89
CA MET A 121 3.71 -10.46 0.86
C MET A 121 4.98 -11.11 1.41
N LYS A 122 5.29 -12.32 0.95
CA LYS A 122 6.49 -13.07 1.38
C LYS A 122 7.82 -12.42 0.96
N ASP A 123 7.80 -11.55 -0.04
CA ASP A 123 8.97 -10.80 -0.49
C ASP A 123 9.21 -9.50 0.30
N GLY A 124 8.43 -9.27 1.36
CA GLY A 124 8.54 -8.09 2.22
C GLY A 124 7.77 -6.87 1.71
N SER A 125 7.06 -6.96 0.59
CA SER A 125 6.28 -5.86 0.04
C SER A 125 4.88 -5.73 0.68
N MET A 126 4.14 -4.70 0.27
CA MET A 126 2.83 -4.35 0.78
C MET A 126 2.84 -4.15 2.31
N PHE A 127 1.97 -4.80 3.06
CA PHE A 127 1.87 -4.69 4.52
C PHE A 127 2.78 -5.67 5.30
N ALA A 128 3.74 -6.32 4.63
CA ALA A 128 4.63 -7.27 5.31
C ALA A 128 5.37 -6.65 6.51
N ALA A 129 5.81 -5.40 6.41
CA ALA A 129 6.51 -4.69 7.48
C ALA A 129 5.66 -4.49 8.75
N LEU A 130 4.32 -4.61 8.68
CA LEU A 130 3.47 -4.45 9.87
C LEU A 130 3.71 -5.57 10.91
N THR A 131 4.25 -6.72 10.52
CA THR A 131 4.59 -7.78 11.48
C THR A 131 5.78 -7.41 12.38
N GLU A 132 6.65 -6.50 11.93
CA GLU A 132 7.79 -6.03 12.71
C GLU A 132 7.36 -5.20 13.94
N TYR A 133 6.13 -4.67 13.93
CA TYR A 133 5.54 -3.93 15.06
C TYR A 133 5.26 -4.82 16.29
N ALA A 134 5.44 -6.14 16.20
CA ALA A 134 5.50 -7.04 17.34
C ALA A 134 6.71 -6.73 18.26
N ALA A 135 7.75 -6.10 17.73
CA ALA A 135 8.93 -5.68 18.47
C ALA A 135 8.78 -4.21 18.94
N GLN A 136 8.86 -3.98 20.25
CA GLN A 136 8.77 -2.62 20.83
C GLN A 136 9.78 -1.65 20.22
N ALA A 137 11.02 -2.09 19.97
CA ALA A 137 12.05 -1.25 19.37
C ALA A 137 11.70 -0.79 17.94
N TYR A 138 10.98 -1.62 17.19
CA TYR A 138 10.50 -1.22 15.85
C TYR A 138 9.39 -0.19 15.93
N TYR A 139 8.42 -0.37 16.85
CA TYR A 139 7.40 0.62 17.14
C TYR A 139 8.01 1.96 17.56
N ASP A 140 8.98 1.96 18.48
CA ASP A 140 9.63 3.17 18.97
C ASP A 140 10.36 3.93 17.85
N ALA A 141 10.89 3.22 16.86
CA ALA A 141 11.54 3.80 15.68
C ALA A 141 10.54 4.30 14.62
N HIS A 142 9.36 3.67 14.50
CA HIS A 142 8.39 3.94 13.45
C HIS A 142 6.95 4.16 14.00
N PRO A 143 6.74 5.06 14.96
CA PRO A 143 5.46 5.16 15.67
C PRO A 143 4.33 5.77 14.82
N ARG A 144 4.64 6.24 13.60
CA ARG A 144 3.73 7.04 12.78
C ARG A 144 3.85 6.72 11.29
N PHE A 145 2.70 6.81 10.62
CA PHE A 145 2.61 6.86 9.16
C PHE A 145 2.04 8.20 8.72
N LEU A 146 2.19 8.49 7.44
CA LEU A 146 1.52 9.60 6.77
C LEU A 146 0.50 9.04 5.80
N LEU A 147 -0.69 9.58 5.83
CA LEU A 147 -1.69 9.41 4.81
C LEU A 147 -1.82 10.73 4.05
N LEU A 148 -1.41 10.72 2.80
CA LEU A 148 -1.58 11.84 1.88
C LEU A 148 -2.89 11.64 1.12
N THR A 149 -3.68 12.68 1.00
CA THR A 149 -4.95 12.68 0.27
C THR A 149 -5.05 13.93 -0.60
N PRO A 150 -5.96 13.99 -1.57
CA PRO A 150 -6.19 15.22 -2.32
C PRO A 150 -6.59 16.41 -1.46
N GLU A 151 -7.23 16.16 -0.32
CA GLU A 151 -7.71 17.18 0.60
C GLU A 151 -6.66 17.64 1.59
N GLY A 152 -5.60 16.82 1.81
CA GLY A 152 -4.57 17.17 2.77
C GLY A 152 -3.72 15.99 3.23
N ARG A 153 -3.03 16.22 4.33
CA ARG A 153 -2.09 15.28 4.93
C ARG A 153 -2.52 14.94 6.35
N TYR A 154 -2.55 13.66 6.66
CA TYR A 154 -2.87 13.14 7.98
C TYR A 154 -1.67 12.39 8.55
N GLU A 155 -1.37 12.61 9.81
CA GLU A 155 -0.40 11.82 10.56
C GLU A 155 -1.17 10.73 11.32
N LEU A 156 -0.81 9.48 11.09
CA LEU A 156 -1.43 8.31 11.70
C LEU A 156 -0.49 7.78 12.78
N ALA A 157 -0.91 7.83 14.04
CA ALA A 157 -0.16 7.26 15.16
C ALA A 157 -0.62 5.82 15.44
N PHE A 158 0.30 4.90 15.52
CA PHE A 158 0.01 3.54 15.98
C PHE A 158 -0.30 3.54 17.47
N PHE A 159 -1.35 2.83 17.87
CA PHE A 159 -1.71 2.66 19.28
C PHE A 159 -1.91 1.19 19.67
N SER A 160 -2.17 0.30 18.72
CA SER A 160 -2.25 -1.14 18.96
C SER A 160 -2.04 -1.93 17.67
N GLY A 161 -1.58 -3.18 17.82
CA GLY A 161 -1.50 -4.17 16.74
C GLY A 161 -1.70 -5.57 17.31
N TYR A 162 -2.40 -6.43 16.57
CA TYR A 162 -2.63 -7.81 16.98
C TYR A 162 -2.85 -8.72 15.77
N THR A 163 -2.58 -10.00 15.96
CA THR A 163 -2.83 -11.03 14.96
C THR A 163 -4.08 -11.80 15.35
N VAL A 164 -4.99 -11.96 14.39
CA VAL A 164 -6.18 -12.81 14.55
C VAL A 164 -6.14 -13.93 13.52
N GLN A 165 -6.71 -15.07 13.86
CA GLN A 165 -7.01 -16.09 12.86
C GLN A 165 -8.22 -15.61 12.05
N ALA A 166 -8.14 -15.71 10.72
CA ALA A 166 -9.31 -15.52 9.89
C ALA A 166 -10.27 -16.68 10.16
N ASP A 167 -11.46 -16.38 10.69
CA ASP A 167 -12.53 -17.38 10.78
C ASP A 167 -12.95 -17.73 9.35
N SER A 168 -13.03 -19.04 9.10
CA SER A 168 -13.34 -19.59 7.77
C SER A 168 -14.78 -19.29 7.30
N ASP A 169 -15.57 -18.60 8.12
CA ASP A 169 -17.00 -18.33 7.91
C ASP A 169 -17.34 -16.82 7.83
N ALA A 170 -16.34 -15.95 7.50
CA ALA A 170 -16.57 -14.53 7.32
C ALA A 170 -16.77 -14.14 5.85
#